data_9a1d325eeccf255e9d0612ee0d0d9fa4
#
_entry.id   9a1d325eeccf255e9d0612ee0d0d9fa4
#
_cell.length_a   1.000
_cell.length_b   1.000
_cell.length_c   1.000
_cell.angle_alpha   90.00
_cell.angle_beta   90.00
_cell.angle_gamma   90.00
#
_symmetry.space_group_name_H-M   'P 1'
#
loop_
_entity.id
_entity.type
_entity.pdbx_description
1 polymer ?
#
loop_
_entity_poly.entity_id
_entity_poly.type
_entity_poly.pdbx_seq_one_letter_code
_entity_poly.pdbx_strand_id
1 'polypeptide(L)'
;MSAPLKRRVDWFLPAMAGAVVLAALAPAVGATGGPLHVETVTKVGVMIAFFVYGLTLSFAALTGGAMNWRLHLAVQMGTFLIFPIAGFGLVKVAAPWMSADLRFGFIYLCALPSTISSSVALTAVARGNVPGAVFNATLSSLLGVVLTPLWLYVLAGVAGAQGDLGSSIFDIARMLVLPMALGQLCRPVLGAWAARHRAKLQLTDRCLILFLIYSSFCDSFAHKIWAGHSLTLLGGITVGSGVLFAVLVFAMVGIARLLGFDHGDRVALIFCGSKKSLAQGVIMAKVLLAAHPAAGLVLLPLMIYHALQLVVGGILAPRWASAALEKANAQASRG
;
A
#
# COMPACT_ATOMS: atom_id res chain seq x y z
N MET A 1 28.23 19.73 -10.99
CA MET A 1 28.58 18.83 -9.87
C MET A 1 27.34 18.69 -9.00
N SER A 2 26.59 17.61 -9.16
CA SER A 2 25.40 17.33 -8.35
C SER A 2 25.84 16.62 -7.06
N ALA A 3 25.56 17.23 -5.91
CA ALA A 3 25.82 16.62 -4.63
C ALA A 3 25.17 15.23 -4.53
N PRO A 4 25.84 14.22 -3.97
CA PRO A 4 25.26 12.90 -3.83
C PRO A 4 24.03 12.99 -2.92
N LEU A 5 22.87 12.57 -3.44
CA LEU A 5 21.66 12.38 -2.61
C LEU A 5 22.04 11.41 -1.48
N LYS A 6 22.27 11.94 -0.26
CA LYS A 6 22.41 11.11 0.93
C LYS A 6 21.18 10.21 1.02
N ARG A 7 21.37 8.91 0.88
CA ARG A 7 20.36 7.88 1.13
C ARG A 7 19.89 8.03 2.60
N ARG A 8 18.88 8.86 2.84
CA ARG A 8 18.18 8.85 4.12
C ARG A 8 17.28 7.63 4.12
N VAL A 9 17.64 6.62 4.88
CA VAL A 9 16.71 5.54 5.24
C VAL A 9 15.47 6.22 5.82
N ASP A 10 14.29 5.90 5.25
CA ASP A 10 13.04 6.48 5.79
C ASP A 10 12.88 5.95 7.23
N TRP A 11 12.89 6.87 8.20
CA TRP A 11 12.77 6.57 9.64
C TRP A 11 11.53 5.70 9.94
N PHE A 12 10.54 5.71 9.08
CA PHE A 12 9.31 4.96 9.25
C PHE A 12 9.54 3.44 9.20
N LEU A 13 10.48 2.95 8.37
CA LEU A 13 10.80 1.52 8.31
C LEU A 13 11.37 0.97 9.64
N PRO A 14 12.44 1.56 10.24
CA PRO A 14 12.89 1.11 11.54
C PRO A 14 11.86 1.33 12.64
N ALA A 15 11.03 2.39 12.57
CA ALA A 15 9.94 2.61 13.51
C ALA A 15 8.86 1.50 13.46
N MET A 16 8.55 0.95 12.27
CA MET A 16 7.66 -0.21 12.14
C MET A 16 8.23 -1.44 12.85
N ALA A 17 9.53 -1.73 12.66
CA ALA A 17 10.17 -2.82 13.36
C ALA A 17 10.16 -2.58 14.89
N GLY A 18 10.43 -1.34 15.33
CA GLY A 18 10.32 -0.93 16.72
C GLY A 18 8.92 -1.13 17.32
N ALA A 19 7.86 -0.80 16.56
CA ALA A 19 6.48 -1.02 16.99
C ALA A 19 6.17 -2.53 17.21
N VAL A 20 6.70 -3.41 16.36
CA VAL A 20 6.55 -4.86 16.52
C VAL A 20 7.32 -5.35 17.76
N VAL A 21 8.55 -4.87 17.97
CA VAL A 21 9.34 -5.22 19.16
C VAL A 21 8.65 -4.74 20.45
N LEU A 22 8.15 -3.52 20.48
CA LEU A 22 7.38 -2.99 21.63
C LEU A 22 6.11 -3.82 21.90
N ALA A 23 5.42 -4.27 20.85
CA ALA A 23 4.26 -5.14 21.00
C ALA A 23 4.62 -6.51 21.59
N ALA A 24 5.80 -7.05 21.27
CA ALA A 24 6.29 -8.31 21.83
C ALA A 24 6.67 -8.17 23.33
N LEU A 25 7.24 -7.00 23.72
CA LEU A 25 7.67 -6.74 25.10
C LEU A 25 6.49 -6.47 26.05
N ALA A 26 5.43 -5.83 25.59
CA ALA A 26 4.30 -5.42 26.41
C ALA A 26 2.95 -5.60 25.67
N PRO A 27 2.57 -6.82 25.29
CA PRO A 27 1.38 -7.07 24.46
C PRO A 27 0.08 -6.63 25.14
N ALA A 28 -0.04 -6.80 26.45
CA ALA A 28 -1.25 -6.45 27.20
C ALA A 28 -1.58 -4.94 27.17
N VAL A 29 -0.61 -4.07 26.91
CA VAL A 29 -0.82 -2.60 26.92
C VAL A 29 -1.60 -2.15 25.68
N GLY A 30 -1.26 -2.69 24.51
CA GLY A 30 -1.85 -2.30 23.23
C GLY A 30 -2.81 -3.33 22.63
N ALA A 31 -3.16 -4.40 23.38
CA ALA A 31 -4.16 -5.36 22.96
C ALA A 31 -5.59 -4.82 23.15
N THR A 32 -6.53 -5.42 22.46
CA THR A 32 -7.98 -5.19 22.62
C THR A 32 -8.38 -5.42 24.08
N GLY A 33 -9.13 -4.48 24.67
CA GLY A 33 -9.46 -4.48 26.09
C GLY A 33 -8.34 -4.00 27.02
N GLY A 34 -7.19 -3.61 26.50
CA GLY A 34 -6.07 -3.06 27.27
C GLY A 34 -6.25 -1.60 27.69
N PRO A 35 -5.34 -1.08 28.52
CA PRO A 35 -5.44 0.28 29.10
C PRO A 35 -5.40 1.42 28.09
N LEU A 36 -4.94 1.20 26.87
CA LEU A 36 -4.89 2.23 25.82
C LEU A 36 -6.21 2.43 25.09
N HIS A 37 -7.27 1.71 25.46
CA HIS A 37 -8.59 1.80 24.79
C HIS A 37 -8.46 1.80 23.27
N VAL A 38 -7.69 0.83 22.75
CA VAL A 38 -7.22 0.79 21.36
C VAL A 38 -8.38 0.79 20.36
N GLU A 39 -9.51 0.20 20.71
CA GLU A 39 -10.70 0.16 19.86
C GLU A 39 -11.21 1.57 19.56
N THR A 40 -11.31 2.42 20.58
CA THR A 40 -11.77 3.81 20.42
C THR A 40 -10.77 4.64 19.64
N VAL A 41 -9.49 4.55 20.01
CA VAL A 41 -8.41 5.27 19.30
C VAL A 41 -8.32 4.83 17.85
N THR A 42 -8.43 3.54 17.57
CA THR A 42 -8.45 2.98 16.22
C THR A 42 -9.64 3.51 15.41
N LYS A 43 -10.85 3.42 15.96
CA LYS A 43 -12.07 3.85 15.27
C LYS A 43 -12.03 5.33 14.91
N VAL A 44 -11.67 6.19 15.85
CA VAL A 44 -11.55 7.63 15.63
C VAL A 44 -10.39 7.93 14.66
N GLY A 45 -9.24 7.29 14.86
CA GLY A 45 -8.07 7.46 14.01
C GLY A 45 -8.32 7.07 12.55
N VAL A 46 -9.00 5.95 12.32
CA VAL A 46 -9.41 5.50 10.98
C VAL A 46 -10.33 6.53 10.31
N MET A 47 -11.35 7.01 11.01
CA MET A 47 -12.27 8.03 10.47
C MET A 47 -11.52 9.33 10.10
N ILE A 48 -10.62 9.79 10.98
CA ILE A 48 -9.80 10.97 10.72
C ILE A 48 -8.88 10.75 9.52
N ALA A 49 -8.22 9.59 9.41
CA ALA A 49 -7.33 9.28 8.30
C ALA A 49 -8.09 9.29 6.96
N PHE A 50 -9.25 8.63 6.87
CA PHE A 50 -10.05 8.63 5.64
C PHE A 50 -10.65 10.01 5.33
N PHE A 51 -11.03 10.79 6.33
CA PHE A 51 -11.41 12.19 6.15
C PHE A 51 -10.26 13.01 5.56
N VAL A 52 -9.06 12.89 6.11
CA VAL A 52 -7.86 13.59 5.60
C VAL A 52 -7.50 13.09 4.20
N TYR A 53 -7.63 11.80 3.90
CA TYR A 53 -7.44 11.30 2.54
C TYR A 53 -8.43 11.95 1.58
N GLY A 54 -9.71 12.02 1.94
CA GLY A 54 -10.72 12.75 1.17
C GLY A 54 -10.35 14.23 0.99
N LEU A 55 -9.97 14.91 2.05
CA LEU A 55 -9.62 16.34 2.05
C LEU A 55 -8.40 16.66 1.16
N THR A 56 -7.39 15.79 1.16
CA THR A 56 -6.15 15.98 0.40
C THR A 56 -6.21 15.50 -1.05
N LEU A 57 -7.24 14.76 -1.41
CA LEU A 57 -7.44 14.23 -2.75
C LEU A 57 -7.78 15.34 -3.75
N SER A 58 -6.96 15.54 -4.78
CA SER A 58 -7.13 16.64 -5.74
C SER A 58 -7.85 16.20 -7.02
N PHE A 59 -9.11 16.62 -7.19
CA PHE A 59 -9.81 16.43 -8.48
C PHE A 59 -9.16 17.23 -9.63
N ALA A 60 -8.55 18.38 -9.37
CA ALA A 60 -7.81 19.11 -10.39
C ALA A 60 -6.60 18.33 -10.92
N ALA A 61 -5.95 17.51 -10.07
CA ALA A 61 -4.92 16.59 -10.53
C ALA A 61 -5.48 15.45 -11.40
N LEU A 62 -6.77 15.10 -11.21
CA LEU A 62 -7.47 14.12 -12.03
C LEU A 62 -7.80 14.66 -13.43
N THR A 63 -8.15 15.93 -13.56
CA THR A 63 -8.47 16.53 -14.87
C THR A 63 -7.23 16.80 -15.71
N GLY A 64 -6.11 17.23 -15.11
CA GLY A 64 -4.84 17.49 -15.81
C GLY A 64 -4.12 16.25 -16.34
N GLY A 65 -4.40 15.09 -15.75
CA GLY A 65 -3.80 13.80 -16.17
C GLY A 65 -4.73 12.91 -17.02
N ALA A 66 -6.00 13.25 -17.12
CA ALA A 66 -7.07 12.37 -17.65
C ALA A 66 -6.92 11.95 -19.14
N MET A 67 -6.13 12.66 -19.93
CA MET A 67 -6.03 12.40 -21.37
C MET A 67 -5.29 11.10 -21.72
N ASN A 68 -4.44 10.54 -20.83
CA ASN A 68 -3.70 9.31 -21.11
C ASN A 68 -4.44 8.08 -20.57
N TRP A 69 -5.65 7.82 -21.10
CA TRP A 69 -6.50 6.71 -20.65
C TRP A 69 -5.82 5.34 -20.73
N ARG A 70 -4.91 5.14 -21.72
CA ARG A 70 -4.16 3.87 -21.87
C ARG A 70 -3.27 3.60 -20.67
N LEU A 71 -2.56 4.64 -20.19
CA LEU A 71 -1.74 4.56 -18.98
C LEU A 71 -2.61 4.27 -17.76
N HIS A 72 -3.75 4.98 -17.65
CA HIS A 72 -4.65 4.83 -16.50
C HIS A 72 -5.24 3.44 -16.42
N LEU A 73 -5.75 2.94 -17.54
CA LEU A 73 -6.27 1.59 -17.61
C LEU A 73 -5.19 0.55 -17.27
N ALA A 74 -3.99 0.68 -17.85
CA ALA A 74 -2.90 -0.24 -17.60
C ALA A 74 -2.46 -0.27 -16.11
N VAL A 75 -2.39 0.89 -15.44
CA VAL A 75 -2.07 0.98 -14.01
C VAL A 75 -3.15 0.33 -13.16
N GLN A 76 -4.44 0.64 -13.39
CA GLN A 76 -5.54 0.09 -12.59
C GLN A 76 -5.71 -1.41 -12.82
N MET A 77 -5.54 -1.89 -14.07
CA MET A 77 -5.52 -3.32 -14.39
C MET A 77 -4.33 -4.02 -13.69
N GLY A 78 -3.14 -3.39 -13.69
CA GLY A 78 -1.99 -3.87 -12.94
C GLY A 78 -2.31 -4.02 -11.46
N THR A 79 -2.86 -2.99 -10.86
CA THR A 79 -3.11 -2.90 -9.41
C THR A 79 -4.26 -3.81 -8.96
N PHE A 80 -5.37 -3.84 -9.68
CA PHE A 80 -6.61 -4.48 -9.21
C PHE A 80 -7.01 -5.75 -9.97
N LEU A 81 -6.28 -6.16 -11.02
CA LEU A 81 -6.52 -7.41 -11.69
C LEU A 81 -5.27 -8.29 -11.70
N ILE A 82 -4.17 -7.82 -12.27
CA ILE A 82 -2.96 -8.64 -12.43
C ILE A 82 -2.36 -8.99 -11.06
N PHE A 83 -2.34 -8.02 -10.13
CA PHE A 83 -1.83 -8.24 -8.79
C PHE A 83 -2.64 -9.28 -8.01
N PRO A 84 -3.98 -9.20 -7.89
CA PRO A 84 -4.79 -10.24 -7.26
C PRO A 84 -4.63 -11.62 -7.92
N ILE A 85 -4.57 -11.69 -9.25
CA ILE A 85 -4.37 -12.96 -9.97
C ILE A 85 -3.00 -13.56 -9.65
N ALA A 86 -1.93 -12.75 -9.68
CA ALA A 86 -0.58 -13.21 -9.33
C ALA A 86 -0.50 -13.67 -7.87
N GLY A 87 -1.13 -12.93 -6.95
CA GLY A 87 -1.21 -13.30 -5.54
C GLY A 87 -1.99 -14.59 -5.31
N PHE A 88 -3.11 -14.77 -5.99
CA PHE A 88 -3.88 -16.00 -5.97
C PHE A 88 -3.05 -17.19 -6.48
N GLY A 89 -2.33 -17.02 -7.58
CA GLY A 89 -1.42 -18.02 -8.12
C GLY A 89 -0.32 -18.39 -7.12
N LEU A 90 0.31 -17.39 -6.48
CA LEU A 90 1.32 -17.59 -5.45
C LEU A 90 0.75 -18.39 -4.26
N VAL A 91 -0.41 -17.97 -3.75
CA VAL A 91 -1.07 -18.63 -2.61
C VAL A 91 -1.45 -20.05 -2.94
N LYS A 92 -1.96 -20.33 -4.14
CA LYS A 92 -2.33 -21.68 -4.60
C LYS A 92 -1.12 -22.61 -4.66
N VAL A 93 0.01 -22.12 -5.18
CA VAL A 93 1.26 -22.90 -5.26
C VAL A 93 1.87 -23.12 -3.88
N ALA A 94 1.89 -22.09 -3.04
CA ALA A 94 2.51 -22.14 -1.72
C ALA A 94 1.58 -22.63 -0.60
N ALA A 95 0.31 -22.96 -0.90
CA ALA A 95 -0.70 -23.38 0.07
C ALA A 95 -0.25 -24.51 1.03
N PRO A 96 0.51 -25.54 0.61
CA PRO A 96 0.96 -26.59 1.51
C PRO A 96 1.90 -26.10 2.63
N TRP A 97 2.58 -24.97 2.41
CA TRP A 97 3.57 -24.40 3.35
C TRP A 97 3.07 -23.17 4.08
N MET A 98 1.82 -22.74 3.83
CA MET A 98 1.25 -21.51 4.42
C MET A 98 0.06 -21.81 5.32
N SER A 99 0.03 -21.20 6.51
CA SER A 99 -1.18 -21.17 7.35
C SER A 99 -2.33 -20.42 6.63
N ALA A 100 -3.56 -20.61 7.07
CA ALA A 100 -4.74 -19.92 6.52
C ALA A 100 -4.59 -18.40 6.65
N ASP A 101 -4.11 -17.92 7.81
CA ASP A 101 -3.90 -16.49 8.07
C ASP A 101 -2.84 -15.87 7.14
N LEU A 102 -1.77 -16.62 6.86
CA LEU A 102 -0.72 -16.15 5.96
C LEU A 102 -1.20 -16.11 4.51
N ARG A 103 -1.95 -17.12 4.07
CA ARG A 103 -2.61 -17.11 2.76
C ARG A 103 -3.52 -15.90 2.62
N PHE A 104 -4.34 -15.65 3.64
CA PHE A 104 -5.19 -14.47 3.68
C PHE A 104 -4.37 -13.17 3.66
N GLY A 105 -3.24 -13.11 4.36
CA GLY A 105 -2.34 -11.95 4.35
C GLY A 105 -1.78 -11.62 2.96
N PHE A 106 -1.39 -12.63 2.17
CA PHE A 106 -0.95 -12.41 0.78
C PHE A 106 -2.11 -11.99 -0.13
N ILE A 107 -3.30 -12.59 0.02
CA ILE A 107 -4.50 -12.16 -0.71
C ILE A 107 -4.85 -10.72 -0.34
N TYR A 108 -4.80 -10.38 0.95
CA TYR A 108 -5.04 -9.03 1.44
C TYR A 108 -4.06 -8.02 0.81
N LEU A 109 -2.76 -8.30 0.87
CA LEU A 109 -1.72 -7.50 0.21
C LEU A 109 -2.07 -7.24 -1.25
N CYS A 110 -2.49 -8.27 -1.98
CA CYS A 110 -2.75 -8.17 -3.42
C CYS A 110 -4.01 -7.37 -3.76
N ALA A 111 -5.00 -7.33 -2.86
CA ALA A 111 -6.25 -6.59 -3.04
C ALA A 111 -6.11 -5.07 -2.78
N LEU A 112 -5.02 -4.63 -2.14
CA LEU A 112 -4.82 -3.23 -1.74
C LEU A 112 -4.57 -2.29 -2.91
N PRO A 113 -4.87 -0.98 -2.75
CA PRO A 113 -4.52 0.05 -3.72
C PRO A 113 -3.02 0.37 -3.76
N SER A 114 -2.64 1.10 -4.81
CA SER A 114 -1.29 1.63 -4.95
C SER A 114 -0.98 2.75 -3.94
N THR A 115 0.30 2.97 -3.68
CA THR A 115 0.75 4.07 -2.80
C THR A 115 0.85 5.39 -3.55
N ILE A 116 0.45 6.52 -2.92
CA ILE A 116 0.57 7.85 -3.54
C ILE A 116 2.00 8.37 -3.41
N SER A 117 2.48 8.56 -2.17
CA SER A 117 3.71 9.30 -1.90
C SER A 117 4.94 8.68 -2.54
N SER A 118 5.16 7.37 -2.34
CA SER A 118 6.37 6.72 -2.86
C SER A 118 6.32 6.45 -4.36
N SER A 119 5.13 6.21 -4.95
CA SER A 119 5.01 6.03 -6.40
C SER A 119 5.32 7.32 -7.13
N VAL A 120 4.74 8.45 -6.68
CA VAL A 120 5.00 9.77 -7.27
C VAL A 120 6.45 10.20 -7.08
N ALA A 121 7.00 10.04 -5.87
CA ALA A 121 8.39 10.42 -5.58
C ALA A 121 9.40 9.64 -6.44
N LEU A 122 9.24 8.32 -6.55
CA LEU A 122 10.14 7.50 -7.36
C LEU A 122 9.98 7.73 -8.86
N THR A 123 8.75 8.01 -9.32
CA THR A 123 8.50 8.44 -10.69
C THR A 123 9.24 9.75 -11.00
N ALA A 124 9.21 10.72 -10.09
CA ALA A 124 9.93 11.98 -10.24
C ALA A 124 11.46 11.76 -10.27
N VAL A 125 11.99 10.96 -9.36
CA VAL A 125 13.43 10.60 -9.32
C VAL A 125 13.87 9.92 -10.61
N ALA A 126 13.05 9.04 -11.16
CA ALA A 126 13.32 8.32 -12.40
C ALA A 126 13.03 9.14 -13.68
N ARG A 127 12.67 10.43 -13.55
CA ARG A 127 12.27 11.32 -14.66
C ARG A 127 11.09 10.77 -15.47
N GLY A 128 10.13 10.16 -14.77
CA GLY A 128 8.91 9.64 -15.35
C GLY A 128 7.77 10.66 -15.44
N ASN A 129 6.62 10.23 -15.94
CA ASN A 129 5.39 11.03 -16.01
C ASN A 129 4.79 11.25 -14.62
N VAL A 130 5.21 12.32 -13.94
CA VAL A 130 4.75 12.68 -12.59
C VAL A 130 3.25 13.01 -12.56
N PRO A 131 2.69 13.83 -13.47
CA PRO A 131 1.23 14.05 -13.51
C PRO A 131 0.43 12.76 -13.66
N GLY A 132 0.85 11.87 -14.55
CA GLY A 132 0.24 10.55 -14.73
C GLY A 132 0.35 9.68 -13.46
N ALA A 133 1.47 9.71 -12.76
CA ALA A 133 1.64 8.98 -11.50
C ALA A 133 0.74 9.53 -10.38
N VAL A 134 0.62 10.85 -10.25
CA VAL A 134 -0.30 11.50 -9.27
C VAL A 134 -1.75 11.11 -9.56
N PHE A 135 -2.17 11.20 -10.83
CA PHE A 135 -3.52 10.78 -11.24
C PHE A 135 -3.78 9.32 -10.85
N ASN A 136 -2.92 8.42 -11.29
CA ASN A 136 -3.13 6.99 -11.10
C ASN A 136 -3.09 6.56 -9.63
N ALA A 137 -2.19 7.10 -8.84
CA ALA A 137 -2.12 6.80 -7.41
C ALA A 137 -3.36 7.32 -6.67
N THR A 138 -3.86 8.50 -7.07
CA THR A 138 -5.11 9.08 -6.55
C THR A 138 -6.32 8.23 -6.93
N LEU A 139 -6.45 7.87 -8.22
CA LEU A 139 -7.53 7.02 -8.72
C LEU A 139 -7.49 5.64 -8.06
N SER A 140 -6.31 5.05 -7.91
CA SER A 140 -6.13 3.77 -7.22
C SER A 140 -6.58 3.84 -5.77
N SER A 141 -6.29 4.93 -5.06
CA SER A 141 -6.73 5.13 -3.67
C SER A 141 -8.26 5.21 -3.55
N LEU A 142 -8.92 5.89 -4.49
CA LEU A 142 -10.38 5.97 -4.57
C LEU A 142 -11.00 4.60 -4.85
N LEU A 143 -10.54 3.95 -5.90
CA LEU A 143 -11.02 2.63 -6.29
C LEU A 143 -10.77 1.58 -5.20
N GLY A 144 -9.64 1.68 -4.51
CA GLY A 144 -9.25 0.74 -3.45
C GLY A 144 -10.21 0.69 -2.27
N VAL A 145 -10.89 1.80 -1.95
CA VAL A 145 -11.89 1.81 -0.86
C VAL A 145 -13.06 0.87 -1.17
N VAL A 146 -13.40 0.69 -2.45
CA VAL A 146 -14.47 -0.20 -2.91
C VAL A 146 -13.94 -1.56 -3.36
N LEU A 147 -12.90 -1.55 -4.20
CA LEU A 147 -12.39 -2.78 -4.82
C LEU A 147 -11.65 -3.68 -3.84
N THR A 148 -11.00 -3.14 -2.80
CA THR A 148 -10.32 -3.99 -1.81
C THR A 148 -11.32 -4.86 -1.03
N PRO A 149 -12.39 -4.32 -0.39
CA PRO A 149 -13.42 -5.14 0.24
C PRO A 149 -14.07 -6.13 -0.74
N LEU A 150 -14.33 -5.72 -1.99
CA LEU A 150 -14.92 -6.59 -3.01
C LEU A 150 -14.01 -7.78 -3.34
N TRP A 151 -12.70 -7.55 -3.54
CA TRP A 151 -11.73 -8.63 -3.76
C TRP A 151 -11.64 -9.57 -2.57
N LEU A 152 -11.63 -9.03 -1.35
CA LEU A 152 -11.61 -9.84 -0.16
C LEU A 152 -12.86 -10.71 -0.05
N TYR A 153 -14.03 -10.19 -0.42
CA TYR A 153 -15.26 -10.97 -0.50
C TYR A 153 -15.16 -12.13 -1.50
N VAL A 154 -14.74 -11.82 -2.72
CA VAL A 154 -14.62 -12.83 -3.81
C VAL A 154 -13.59 -13.90 -3.43
N LEU A 155 -12.48 -13.51 -2.78
CA LEU A 155 -11.37 -14.40 -2.46
C LEU A 155 -11.44 -15.00 -1.04
N ALA A 156 -12.34 -14.51 -0.18
CA ALA A 156 -12.50 -15.02 1.20
C ALA A 156 -12.88 -16.50 1.25
N GLY A 157 -13.72 -16.96 0.33
CA GLY A 157 -14.04 -18.37 0.16
C GLY A 157 -12.81 -19.23 -0.13
N VAL A 158 -11.80 -18.68 -0.77
CA VAL A 158 -10.52 -19.35 -1.08
C VAL A 158 -9.60 -19.40 0.14
N ALA A 159 -9.70 -18.39 1.03
CA ALA A 159 -8.90 -18.30 2.26
C ALA A 159 -9.50 -19.08 3.45
N GLY A 160 -10.69 -19.67 3.27
CA GLY A 160 -11.37 -20.41 4.34
C GLY A 160 -12.07 -19.53 5.39
N ALA A 161 -12.26 -18.24 5.11
CA ALA A 161 -13.02 -17.35 5.97
C ALA A 161 -14.52 -17.66 5.85
N GLN A 162 -15.13 -18.23 6.91
CA GLN A 162 -16.57 -18.47 7.01
C GLN A 162 -17.22 -17.31 7.77
N GLY A 163 -18.16 -16.60 7.14
CA GLY A 163 -18.98 -15.56 7.75
C GLY A 163 -19.90 -14.91 6.73
N ASP A 164 -21.01 -14.30 7.17
CA ASP A 164 -21.85 -13.44 6.34
C ASP A 164 -21.10 -12.12 6.05
N LEU A 165 -20.21 -12.20 5.04
CA LEU A 165 -19.35 -11.09 4.63
C LEU A 165 -20.12 -10.00 3.87
N GLY A 166 -21.32 -10.31 3.36
CA GLY A 166 -22.06 -9.38 2.52
C GLY A 166 -22.56 -8.14 3.27
N SER A 167 -23.19 -8.32 4.43
CA SER A 167 -23.63 -7.22 5.30
C SER A 167 -22.44 -6.46 5.89
N SER A 168 -21.41 -7.19 6.33
CA SER A 168 -20.18 -6.61 6.88
C SER A 168 -19.44 -5.73 5.88
N ILE A 169 -19.41 -6.08 4.58
CA ILE A 169 -18.74 -5.30 3.55
C ILE A 169 -19.41 -3.95 3.32
N PHE A 170 -20.75 -3.91 3.33
CA PHE A 170 -21.47 -2.65 3.16
C PHE A 170 -21.18 -1.69 4.34
N ASP A 171 -21.19 -2.18 5.57
CA ASP A 171 -20.90 -1.40 6.76
C ASP A 171 -19.43 -0.91 6.76
N ILE A 172 -18.52 -1.76 6.35
CA ILE A 172 -17.11 -1.42 6.21
C ILE A 172 -16.89 -0.39 5.10
N ALA A 173 -17.46 -0.61 3.92
CA ALA A 173 -17.39 0.35 2.82
C ALA A 173 -17.94 1.71 3.25
N ARG A 174 -19.09 1.74 3.93
CA ARG A 174 -19.67 2.95 4.51
C ARG A 174 -18.74 3.61 5.52
N MET A 175 -18.09 2.85 6.40
CA MET A 175 -17.17 3.36 7.41
C MET A 175 -15.92 4.01 6.79
N LEU A 176 -15.50 3.57 5.61
CA LEU A 176 -14.35 4.12 4.88
C LEU A 176 -14.76 5.22 3.91
N VAL A 177 -15.83 5.00 3.12
CA VAL A 177 -16.30 5.94 2.08
C VAL A 177 -16.88 7.21 2.69
N LEU A 178 -17.68 7.08 3.76
CA LEU A 178 -18.39 8.24 4.34
C LEU A 178 -17.42 9.33 4.83
N PRO A 179 -16.43 9.05 5.71
CA PRO A 179 -15.49 10.10 6.13
C PRO A 179 -14.67 10.64 4.97
N MET A 180 -14.33 9.82 3.98
CA MET A 180 -13.60 10.27 2.80
C MET A 180 -14.47 11.19 1.93
N ALA A 181 -15.76 10.90 1.73
CA ALA A 181 -16.69 11.76 1.02
C ALA A 181 -16.89 13.10 1.77
N LEU A 182 -17.04 13.05 3.09
CA LEU A 182 -17.10 14.26 3.92
C LEU A 182 -15.83 15.11 3.79
N GLY A 183 -14.65 14.47 3.79
CA GLY A 183 -13.38 15.16 3.54
C GLY A 183 -13.36 15.88 2.20
N GLN A 184 -13.88 15.25 1.13
CA GLN A 184 -14.02 15.88 -0.18
C GLN A 184 -14.99 17.05 -0.18
N LEU A 185 -16.14 16.93 0.47
CA LEU A 185 -17.10 18.02 0.59
C LEU A 185 -16.53 19.22 1.37
N CYS A 186 -15.72 18.97 2.39
CA CYS A 186 -15.04 20.02 3.16
C CYS A 186 -13.82 20.64 2.43
N ARG A 187 -13.37 20.05 1.33
CA ARG A 187 -12.17 20.49 0.63
C ARG A 187 -12.20 21.95 0.12
N PRO A 188 -13.31 22.51 -0.39
CA PRO A 188 -13.34 23.93 -0.80
C PRO A 188 -12.95 24.87 0.34
N VAL A 189 -13.27 24.53 1.59
CA VAL A 189 -12.99 25.34 2.78
C VAL A 189 -11.64 24.97 3.42
N LEU A 190 -11.40 23.67 3.63
CA LEU A 190 -10.25 23.17 4.39
C LEU A 190 -9.05 22.76 3.52
N GLY A 191 -9.20 22.68 2.20
CA GLY A 191 -8.15 22.19 1.30
C GLY A 191 -6.88 23.05 1.31
N ALA A 192 -7.02 24.39 1.36
CA ALA A 192 -5.87 25.30 1.47
C ALA A 192 -5.13 25.16 2.80
N TRP A 193 -5.88 24.93 3.89
CA TRP A 193 -5.30 24.64 5.20
C TRP A 193 -4.55 23.30 5.19
N ALA A 194 -5.16 22.24 4.65
CA ALA A 194 -4.53 20.94 4.53
C ALA A 194 -3.25 20.95 3.69
N ALA A 195 -3.24 21.71 2.60
CA ALA A 195 -2.06 21.90 1.76
C ALA A 195 -0.91 22.58 2.53
N ARG A 196 -1.21 23.63 3.31
CA ARG A 196 -0.21 24.31 4.16
C ARG A 196 0.34 23.41 5.28
N HIS A 197 -0.50 22.50 5.81
CA HIS A 197 -0.12 21.61 6.92
C HIS A 197 0.22 20.18 6.48
N ARG A 198 0.47 19.99 5.18
CA ARG A 198 0.71 18.66 4.58
C ARG A 198 1.75 17.83 5.33
N ALA A 199 2.86 18.43 5.74
CA ALA A 199 3.92 17.73 6.47
C ALA A 199 3.44 17.22 7.84
N LYS A 200 2.65 18.02 8.57
CA LYS A 200 2.07 17.62 9.85
C LYS A 200 1.03 16.52 9.68
N LEU A 201 0.15 16.64 8.69
CA LEU A 201 -0.85 15.61 8.38
C LEU A 201 -0.19 14.27 8.01
N GLN A 202 0.89 14.29 7.21
CA GLN A 202 1.65 13.10 6.88
C GLN A 202 2.35 12.48 8.10
N LEU A 203 2.86 13.30 9.01
CA LEU A 203 3.45 12.79 10.26
C LEU A 203 2.39 12.14 11.14
N THR A 204 1.24 12.79 11.32
CA THR A 204 0.10 12.24 12.09
C THR A 204 -0.37 10.91 11.49
N ASP A 205 -0.51 10.82 10.16
CA ASP A 205 -0.87 9.58 9.47
C ASP A 205 0.15 8.46 9.75
N ARG A 206 1.45 8.75 9.64
CA ARG A 206 2.52 7.80 9.97
C ARG A 206 2.49 7.34 11.44
N CYS A 207 2.27 8.26 12.37
CA CYS A 207 2.14 7.92 13.80
C CYS A 207 0.91 7.03 14.04
N LEU A 208 -0.22 7.35 13.42
CA LEU A 208 -1.42 6.51 13.48
C LEU A 208 -1.14 5.09 12.94
N ILE A 209 -0.50 4.98 11.78
CA ILE A 209 -0.16 3.68 11.18
C ILE A 209 0.74 2.87 12.14
N LEU A 210 1.76 3.49 12.74
CA LEU A 210 2.62 2.82 13.72
C LEU A 210 1.84 2.34 14.94
N PHE A 211 0.91 3.14 15.45
CA PHE A 211 0.01 2.76 16.54
C PHE A 211 -0.88 1.57 16.16
N LEU A 212 -1.46 1.59 14.95
CA LEU A 212 -2.31 0.50 14.46
C LEU A 212 -1.52 -0.80 14.24
N ILE A 213 -0.27 -0.70 13.75
CA ILE A 213 0.65 -1.85 13.66
C ILE A 213 0.92 -2.39 15.06
N TYR A 214 1.36 -1.53 15.99
CA TYR A 214 1.62 -1.90 17.37
C TYR A 214 0.45 -2.66 17.98
N SER A 215 -0.76 -2.11 17.92
CA SER A 215 -1.97 -2.74 18.43
C SER A 215 -2.28 -4.09 17.78
N SER A 216 -2.15 -4.21 16.44
CA SER A 216 -2.41 -5.48 15.73
C SER A 216 -1.42 -6.58 16.16
N PHE A 217 -0.17 -6.22 16.40
CA PHE A 217 0.83 -7.15 16.91
C PHE A 217 0.63 -7.47 18.39
N CYS A 218 0.19 -6.50 19.21
CA CYS A 218 -0.19 -6.75 20.61
C CYS A 218 -1.28 -7.82 20.69
N ASP A 219 -2.35 -7.69 19.91
CA ASP A 219 -3.42 -8.71 19.82
C ASP A 219 -2.83 -10.08 19.43
N SER A 220 -1.99 -10.13 18.41
CA SER A 220 -1.39 -11.38 17.92
C SER A 220 -0.44 -12.02 18.95
N PHE A 221 0.33 -11.22 19.70
CA PHE A 221 1.19 -11.74 20.79
C PHE A 221 0.36 -12.18 22.00
N ALA A 222 -0.68 -11.44 22.39
CA ALA A 222 -1.58 -11.78 23.48
C ALA A 222 -2.29 -13.13 23.21
N HIS A 223 -2.70 -13.39 21.98
CA HIS A 223 -3.30 -14.66 21.55
C HIS A 223 -2.27 -15.75 21.20
N LYS A 224 -0.97 -15.50 21.46
CA LYS A 224 0.12 -16.47 21.21
C LYS A 224 0.19 -16.99 19.76
N ILE A 225 -0.27 -16.21 18.80
CA ILE A 225 -0.25 -16.57 17.37
C ILE A 225 1.18 -16.87 16.88
N TRP A 226 2.17 -16.24 17.51
CA TRP A 226 3.60 -16.42 17.17
C TRP A 226 4.25 -17.65 17.81
N ALA A 227 3.55 -18.34 18.71
CA ALA A 227 4.07 -19.54 19.34
C ALA A 227 4.26 -20.65 18.28
N GLY A 228 5.49 -21.12 18.12
CA GLY A 228 5.85 -22.14 17.13
C GLY A 228 6.23 -21.61 15.74
N HIS A 229 6.17 -20.31 15.50
CA HIS A 229 6.65 -19.72 14.23
C HIS A 229 8.14 -19.38 14.31
N SER A 230 8.92 -19.98 13.39
CA SER A 230 10.37 -19.85 13.32
C SER A 230 10.82 -18.71 12.38
N LEU A 231 12.14 -18.42 12.39
CA LEU A 231 12.78 -17.56 11.38
C LEU A 231 12.52 -18.02 9.94
N THR A 232 12.25 -19.33 9.75
CA THR A 232 11.87 -19.89 8.44
C THR A 232 10.58 -19.28 7.90
N LEU A 233 9.59 -18.98 8.77
CA LEU A 233 8.37 -18.30 8.35
C LEU A 233 8.67 -16.91 7.78
N LEU A 234 9.49 -16.11 8.50
CA LEU A 234 9.88 -14.76 8.02
C LEU A 234 10.65 -14.84 6.71
N GLY A 235 11.54 -15.83 6.58
CA GLY A 235 12.26 -16.12 5.34
C GLY A 235 11.29 -16.43 4.19
N GLY A 236 10.33 -17.32 4.42
CA GLY A 236 9.30 -17.69 3.45
C GLY A 236 8.44 -16.50 3.00
N ILE A 237 8.00 -15.67 3.95
CA ILE A 237 7.23 -14.44 3.64
C ILE A 237 8.06 -13.46 2.82
N THR A 238 9.35 -13.29 3.18
CA THR A 238 10.25 -12.39 2.47
C THR A 238 10.49 -12.86 1.03
N VAL A 239 10.74 -14.15 0.84
CA VAL A 239 10.91 -14.76 -0.49
C VAL A 239 9.62 -14.64 -1.30
N GLY A 240 8.46 -15.02 -0.73
CA GLY A 240 7.16 -14.89 -1.40
C GLY A 240 6.83 -13.46 -1.81
N SER A 241 7.09 -12.49 -0.92
CA SER A 241 6.92 -11.06 -1.21
C SER A 241 7.88 -10.60 -2.30
N GLY A 242 9.13 -11.06 -2.28
CA GLY A 242 10.15 -10.74 -3.29
C GLY A 242 9.79 -11.31 -4.67
N VAL A 243 9.35 -12.56 -4.73
CA VAL A 243 8.87 -13.21 -5.97
C VAL A 243 7.66 -12.46 -6.52
N LEU A 244 6.67 -12.16 -5.68
CA LEU A 244 5.49 -11.40 -6.08
C LEU A 244 5.88 -10.03 -6.63
N PHE A 245 6.76 -9.29 -5.95
CA PHE A 245 7.23 -8.00 -6.40
C PHE A 245 7.95 -8.09 -7.76
N ALA A 246 8.84 -9.05 -7.94
CA ALA A 246 9.54 -9.27 -9.19
C ALA A 246 8.55 -9.59 -10.33
N VAL A 247 7.64 -10.52 -10.13
CA VAL A 247 6.61 -10.89 -11.11
C VAL A 247 5.81 -9.66 -11.54
N LEU A 248 5.37 -8.82 -10.59
CA LEU A 248 4.60 -7.62 -10.89
C LEU A 248 5.43 -6.57 -11.64
N VAL A 249 6.67 -6.33 -11.24
CA VAL A 249 7.55 -5.40 -11.96
C VAL A 249 7.80 -5.87 -13.39
N PHE A 250 8.10 -7.16 -13.60
CA PHE A 250 8.28 -7.71 -14.94
C PHE A 250 7.00 -7.66 -15.77
N ALA A 251 5.85 -7.94 -15.19
CA ALA A 251 4.55 -7.81 -15.86
C ALA A 251 4.30 -6.36 -16.31
N MET A 252 4.55 -5.36 -15.44
CA MET A 252 4.39 -3.94 -15.80
C MET A 252 5.39 -3.52 -16.89
N VAL A 253 6.63 -4.01 -16.84
CA VAL A 253 7.62 -3.78 -17.92
C VAL A 253 7.15 -4.40 -19.24
N GLY A 254 6.61 -5.61 -19.20
CA GLY A 254 6.02 -6.28 -20.38
C GLY A 254 4.87 -5.49 -20.99
N ILE A 255 3.91 -5.07 -20.16
CA ILE A 255 2.77 -4.27 -20.59
C ILE A 255 3.22 -2.92 -21.17
N ALA A 256 4.18 -2.25 -20.53
CA ALA A 256 4.73 -1.00 -21.05
C ALA A 256 5.33 -1.14 -22.44
N ARG A 257 6.03 -2.28 -22.71
CA ARG A 257 6.59 -2.60 -24.03
C ARG A 257 5.50 -2.90 -25.05
N LEU A 258 4.53 -3.72 -24.69
CA LEU A 258 3.39 -4.09 -25.55
C LEU A 258 2.54 -2.88 -25.97
N LEU A 259 2.34 -1.95 -25.03
CA LEU A 259 1.57 -0.72 -25.29
C LEU A 259 2.39 0.38 -25.95
N GLY A 260 3.70 0.20 -26.15
CA GLY A 260 4.59 1.17 -26.78
C GLY A 260 4.76 2.46 -25.94
N PHE A 261 4.69 2.36 -24.60
CA PHE A 261 4.84 3.53 -23.74
C PHE A 261 6.25 4.12 -23.79
N ASP A 262 6.34 5.44 -23.82
CA ASP A 262 7.58 6.17 -23.69
C ASP A 262 8.24 5.94 -22.32
N HIS A 263 9.41 6.56 -22.10
CA HIS A 263 10.11 6.43 -20.81
C HIS A 263 9.24 6.94 -19.64
N GLY A 264 8.57 8.07 -19.83
CA GLY A 264 7.77 8.72 -18.78
C GLY A 264 6.60 7.84 -18.30
N ASP A 265 5.81 7.38 -19.25
CA ASP A 265 4.62 6.54 -18.97
C ASP A 265 5.00 5.15 -18.47
N ARG A 266 6.08 4.56 -19.03
CA ARG A 266 6.61 3.28 -18.57
C ARG A 266 7.02 3.33 -17.10
N VAL A 267 7.75 4.36 -16.69
CA VAL A 267 8.17 4.56 -15.30
C VAL A 267 6.96 4.74 -14.38
N ALA A 268 5.97 5.56 -14.80
CA ALA A 268 4.74 5.77 -14.05
C ALA A 268 3.94 4.47 -13.90
N LEU A 269 3.79 3.68 -14.99
CA LEU A 269 3.12 2.38 -14.96
C LEU A 269 3.80 1.43 -13.96
N ILE A 270 5.12 1.29 -14.03
CA ILE A 270 5.83 0.35 -13.17
C ILE A 270 5.70 0.75 -11.70
N PHE A 271 5.95 2.02 -11.35
CA PHE A 271 5.88 2.44 -9.95
C PHE A 271 4.46 2.56 -9.40
N CYS A 272 3.45 2.84 -10.20
CA CYS A 272 2.06 2.86 -9.72
C CYS A 272 1.43 1.47 -9.74
N GLY A 273 1.70 0.65 -10.74
CA GLY A 273 1.07 -0.67 -10.92
C GLY A 273 1.67 -1.79 -10.07
N SER A 274 2.95 -1.67 -9.63
CA SER A 274 3.61 -2.72 -8.83
C SER A 274 3.70 -2.42 -7.34
N LYS A 275 3.16 -1.30 -6.86
CA LYS A 275 3.25 -0.93 -5.45
C LYS A 275 1.94 -1.05 -4.72
N LYS A 276 2.03 -1.31 -3.41
CA LYS A 276 0.89 -1.44 -2.50
C LYS A 276 1.02 -0.49 -1.32
N SER A 277 -0.11 0.11 -0.94
CA SER A 277 -0.18 1.11 0.13
C SER A 277 -0.21 0.47 1.50
N LEU A 278 0.89 0.58 2.25
CA LEU A 278 0.92 0.16 3.65
C LEU A 278 -0.06 1.00 4.49
N ALA A 279 -0.08 2.32 4.28
CA ALA A 279 -0.92 3.23 5.05
C ALA A 279 -2.40 2.83 4.96
N GLN A 280 -2.95 2.78 3.76
CA GLN A 280 -4.34 2.36 3.56
C GLN A 280 -4.57 0.91 3.99
N GLY A 281 -3.60 0.01 3.72
CA GLY A 281 -3.72 -1.39 4.10
C GLY A 281 -3.80 -1.58 5.61
N VAL A 282 -2.94 -0.93 6.41
CA VAL A 282 -3.01 -1.06 7.87
C VAL A 282 -4.32 -0.49 8.43
N ILE A 283 -4.75 0.67 7.91
CA ILE A 283 -6.00 1.31 8.35
C ILE A 283 -7.21 0.44 7.98
N MET A 284 -7.28 -0.06 6.74
CA MET A 284 -8.35 -0.93 6.28
C MET A 284 -8.36 -2.27 7.03
N ALA A 285 -7.19 -2.83 7.37
CA ALA A 285 -7.09 -4.07 8.13
C ALA A 285 -7.76 -3.94 9.50
N LYS A 286 -7.61 -2.82 10.19
CA LYS A 286 -8.24 -2.59 11.50
C LYS A 286 -9.77 -2.56 11.42
N VAL A 287 -10.33 -2.22 10.28
CA VAL A 287 -11.78 -2.26 10.03
C VAL A 287 -12.22 -3.66 9.59
N LEU A 288 -11.51 -4.22 8.60
CA LEU A 288 -11.85 -5.51 7.97
C LEU A 288 -11.54 -6.70 8.87
N LEU A 289 -10.54 -6.58 9.74
CA LEU A 289 -10.02 -7.66 10.60
C LEU A 289 -10.18 -7.31 12.09
N ALA A 290 -11.15 -6.46 12.45
CA ALA A 290 -11.30 -5.95 13.82
C ALA A 290 -11.39 -7.06 14.89
N ALA A 291 -12.01 -8.18 14.56
CA ALA A 291 -12.13 -9.35 15.43
C ALA A 291 -11.13 -10.48 15.12
N HIS A 292 -10.18 -10.26 14.19
CA HIS A 292 -9.28 -11.34 13.77
C HIS A 292 -8.04 -11.40 14.68
N PRO A 293 -7.85 -12.48 15.46
CA PRO A 293 -6.76 -12.56 16.45
C PRO A 293 -5.37 -12.55 15.81
N ALA A 294 -5.25 -13.02 14.57
CA ALA A 294 -4.00 -13.07 13.82
C ALA A 294 -3.75 -11.83 12.92
N ALA A 295 -4.37 -10.68 13.21
CA ALA A 295 -4.25 -9.48 12.38
C ALA A 295 -2.78 -9.06 12.12
N GLY A 296 -1.88 -9.22 13.09
CA GLY A 296 -0.45 -8.97 12.90
C GLY A 296 0.20 -9.91 11.88
N LEU A 297 -0.16 -11.20 11.89
CA LEU A 297 0.34 -12.16 10.90
C LEU A 297 -0.18 -11.87 9.50
N VAL A 298 -1.44 -11.44 9.38
CA VAL A 298 -2.07 -11.02 8.12
C VAL A 298 -1.39 -9.77 7.56
N LEU A 299 -0.96 -8.83 8.40
CA LEU A 299 -0.27 -7.61 7.98
C LEU A 299 1.21 -7.83 7.58
N LEU A 300 1.82 -8.91 8.01
CA LEU A 300 3.26 -9.13 7.84
C LEU A 300 3.71 -9.16 6.37
N PRO A 301 3.02 -9.87 5.43
CA PRO A 301 3.37 -9.80 4.01
C PRO A 301 3.33 -8.37 3.45
N LEU A 302 2.35 -7.56 3.84
CA LEU A 302 2.24 -6.16 3.44
C LEU A 302 3.40 -5.31 3.96
N MET A 303 3.81 -5.50 5.21
CA MET A 303 4.92 -4.75 5.82
C MET A 303 6.25 -5.08 5.12
N ILE A 304 6.52 -6.36 4.90
CA ILE A 304 7.73 -6.83 4.21
C ILE A 304 7.73 -6.36 2.75
N TYR A 305 6.60 -6.50 2.05
CA TYR A 305 6.45 -6.01 0.68
C TYR A 305 6.68 -4.52 0.59
N HIS A 306 6.16 -3.74 1.55
CA HIS A 306 6.35 -2.28 1.60
C HIS A 306 7.82 -1.91 1.75
N ALA A 307 8.57 -2.59 2.62
CA ALA A 307 10.01 -2.38 2.76
C ALA A 307 10.76 -2.70 1.46
N LEU A 308 10.46 -3.86 0.85
CA LEU A 308 11.07 -4.29 -0.42
C LEU A 308 10.81 -3.28 -1.56
N GLN A 309 9.56 -2.84 -1.75
CA GLN A 309 9.23 -1.90 -2.83
C GLN A 309 9.91 -0.53 -2.66
N LEU A 310 10.20 -0.08 -1.43
CA LEU A 310 10.93 1.15 -1.18
C LEU A 310 12.42 0.99 -1.44
N VAL A 311 13.03 -0.09 -0.95
CA VAL A 311 14.44 -0.37 -1.13
C VAL A 311 14.76 -0.58 -2.61
N VAL A 312 14.05 -1.47 -3.29
CA VAL A 312 14.28 -1.77 -4.70
C VAL A 312 13.95 -0.56 -5.58
N GLY A 313 12.83 0.12 -5.33
CA GLY A 313 12.46 1.34 -6.04
C GLY A 313 13.49 2.45 -5.88
N GLY A 314 14.05 2.62 -4.68
CA GLY A 314 15.13 3.57 -4.39
C GLY A 314 16.45 3.25 -5.12
N ILE A 315 16.68 1.99 -5.49
CA ILE A 315 17.83 1.57 -6.31
C ILE A 315 17.55 1.76 -7.80
N LEU A 316 16.34 1.40 -8.25
CA LEU A 316 15.98 1.41 -9.68
C LEU A 316 15.74 2.83 -10.21
N ALA A 317 15.10 3.70 -9.45
CA ALA A 317 14.71 5.03 -9.91
C ALA A 317 15.91 5.89 -10.38
N PRO A 318 17.03 6.03 -9.64
CA PRO A 318 18.20 6.77 -10.10
C PRO A 318 18.85 6.13 -11.33
N ARG A 319 18.91 4.79 -11.41
CA ARG A 319 19.47 4.07 -12.56
C ARG A 319 18.69 4.36 -13.85
N TRP A 320 17.35 4.39 -13.76
CA TRP A 320 16.50 4.70 -14.91
C TRP A 320 16.59 6.17 -15.32
N ALA A 321 16.82 7.08 -14.37
CA ALA A 321 17.09 8.48 -14.67
C ALA A 321 18.39 8.66 -15.46
N SER A 322 19.47 7.97 -15.06
CA SER A 322 20.77 8.02 -15.76
C SER A 322 20.67 7.46 -17.18
N ALA A 323 20.04 6.29 -17.33
CA ALA A 323 19.83 5.68 -18.64
C ALA A 323 18.98 6.55 -19.60
N ALA A 324 18.01 7.29 -19.08
CA ALA A 324 17.21 8.24 -19.86
C ALA A 324 18.05 9.44 -20.34
N LEU A 325 18.93 9.96 -19.49
CA LEU A 325 19.84 11.05 -19.83
C LEU A 325 20.86 10.64 -20.89
N GLU A 326 21.46 9.48 -20.76
CA GLU A 326 22.42 8.95 -21.73
C GLU A 326 21.80 8.82 -23.13
N LYS A 327 20.55 8.32 -23.19
CA LYS A 327 19.81 8.23 -24.46
C LYS A 327 19.51 9.60 -25.07
N ALA A 328 19.09 10.56 -24.25
CA ALA A 328 18.81 11.93 -24.72
C ALA A 328 20.08 12.61 -25.27
N ASN A 329 21.21 12.45 -24.57
CA ASN A 329 22.51 13.00 -25.01
C ASN A 329 22.99 12.32 -26.30
N ALA A 330 22.83 11.00 -26.42
CA ALA A 330 23.21 10.27 -27.63
C ALA A 330 22.35 10.64 -28.86
N GLN A 331 21.10 11.02 -28.65
CA GLN A 331 20.24 11.53 -29.73
C GLN A 331 20.62 12.95 -30.14
N ALA A 332 20.91 13.83 -29.16
CA ALA A 332 21.36 15.21 -29.45
C ALA A 332 22.72 15.29 -30.15
N SER A 333 23.58 14.30 -29.98
CA SER A 333 24.90 14.23 -30.65
C SER A 333 24.84 13.67 -32.08
N ARG A 334 23.70 13.15 -32.54
CA ARG A 334 23.48 12.58 -33.87
C ARG A 334 22.66 13.47 -34.81
N GLY A 335 22.02 14.52 -34.28
CA GLY A 335 21.28 15.53 -35.02
C GLY A 335 22.03 16.85 -35.08
#